data_01ac6dfa86b555eb375f0da7c1480ee3
#
_entry.id   01ac6dfa86b555eb375f0da7c1480ee3
#
_cell.length_a   1.000
_cell.length_b   1.000
_cell.length_c   1.000
_cell.angle_alpha   90.00
_cell.angle_beta   90.00
_cell.angle_gamma   90.00
#
_symmetry.space_group_name_H-M   'P 1'
#
loop_
_entity.id
_entity.type
_entity.pdbx_description
1 polymer ?
#
loop_
_entity_poly.entity_id
_entity_poly.type
_entity_poly.pdbx_seq_one_letter_code
_entity_poly.pdbx_strand_id
1 'polypeptide(L)'
;MANLSTSIGALQMKNPVMTASGTFGYGIEFEDVVDLTAIGGIIVKGTTFQPRQGNDYPRMAETPSGMLNCVGLQNKGVQYFCETIYPKIRKIDTQMIVNVSGSSPEDYARCAECIDALEDIHAIELNISCPNVHDGGMAFGVTTEGASSVVRAVRKAYGKTLIVKLSP
;
A
#
# COMPACT_ATOMS: atom_id res chain seq x y z
N MET A 1 4.46 -18.04 -27.12
CA MET A 1 4.37 -17.79 -25.66
C MET A 1 2.98 -17.25 -25.34
N ALA A 2 2.39 -17.62 -24.22
CA ALA A 2 1.10 -17.09 -23.80
C ALA A 2 1.24 -15.60 -23.46
N ASN A 3 0.23 -14.79 -23.82
CA ASN A 3 0.13 -13.41 -23.39
C ASN A 3 -0.42 -13.39 -21.96
N LEU A 4 0.35 -12.89 -21.00
CA LEU A 4 -0.02 -12.80 -19.58
C LEU A 4 -0.42 -11.38 -19.17
N SER A 5 -0.41 -10.40 -20.11
CA SER A 5 -0.78 -9.02 -19.80
C SER A 5 -2.22 -8.94 -19.27
N THR A 6 -2.43 -8.09 -18.27
CA THR A 6 -3.73 -7.88 -17.64
C THR A 6 -3.89 -6.44 -17.20
N SER A 7 -5.08 -6.05 -16.74
CA SER A 7 -5.33 -4.70 -16.26
C SER A 7 -6.24 -4.67 -15.03
N ILE A 8 -6.05 -3.67 -14.19
CA ILE A 8 -6.96 -3.30 -13.10
C ILE A 8 -7.39 -1.85 -13.35
N GLY A 9 -8.62 -1.67 -13.87
CA GLY A 9 -9.03 -0.37 -14.37
C GLY A 9 -8.09 0.15 -15.46
N ALA A 10 -7.51 1.32 -15.26
CA ALA A 10 -6.52 1.90 -16.18
C ALA A 10 -5.09 1.39 -15.98
N LEU A 11 -4.80 0.71 -14.88
CA LEU A 11 -3.46 0.16 -14.58
C LEU A 11 -3.20 -1.05 -15.49
N GLN A 12 -2.17 -0.94 -16.35
CA GLN A 12 -1.72 -2.04 -17.21
C GLN A 12 -0.56 -2.78 -16.56
N MET A 13 -0.63 -4.10 -16.53
CA MET A 13 0.41 -4.98 -15.95
C MET A 13 0.87 -6.02 -16.97
N LYS A 14 2.15 -6.34 -16.96
CA LYS A 14 2.75 -7.36 -17.86
C LYS A 14 2.29 -8.79 -17.55
N ASN A 15 1.87 -9.05 -16.32
CA ASN A 15 1.27 -10.30 -15.85
C ASN A 15 0.45 -10.05 -14.57
N PRO A 16 -0.41 -11.00 -14.13
CA PRO A 16 -1.27 -10.84 -12.98
C PRO A 16 -0.60 -11.06 -11.62
N VAL A 17 0.70 -11.33 -11.57
CA VAL A 17 1.40 -11.60 -10.30
C VAL A 17 1.71 -10.27 -9.59
N MET A 18 1.24 -10.16 -8.36
CA MET A 18 1.53 -9.00 -7.50
C MET A 18 1.98 -9.45 -6.12
N THR A 19 2.85 -8.67 -5.49
CA THR A 19 3.18 -8.84 -4.08
C THR A 19 2.06 -8.26 -3.20
N ALA A 20 1.99 -8.70 -1.94
CA ALA A 20 1.05 -8.14 -0.97
C ALA A 20 1.75 -7.11 -0.07
N SER A 21 1.04 -6.02 0.27
CA SER A 21 1.53 -5.06 1.26
C SER A 21 1.80 -5.72 2.60
N GLY A 22 2.88 -5.29 3.26
CA GLY A 22 3.32 -5.86 4.54
C GLY A 22 4.24 -7.08 4.41
N THR A 23 4.47 -7.61 3.21
CA THR A 23 5.31 -8.80 2.99
C THR A 23 6.57 -8.53 2.17
N PHE A 24 6.64 -7.41 1.45
CA PHE A 24 7.67 -7.17 0.44
C PHE A 24 8.34 -5.79 0.54
N GLY A 25 8.26 -5.12 1.69
CA GLY A 25 8.89 -3.81 1.91
C GLY A 25 8.53 -2.79 0.83
N TYR A 26 9.53 -2.16 0.24
CA TYR A 26 9.41 -1.29 -0.93
C TYR A 26 9.82 -1.99 -2.24
N GLY A 27 10.16 -3.29 -2.16
CA GLY A 27 10.66 -4.11 -3.26
C GLY A 27 12.19 -4.11 -3.34
N ILE A 28 12.84 -2.96 -3.21
CA ILE A 28 14.31 -2.81 -3.32
C ILE A 28 15.09 -3.65 -2.31
N GLU A 29 14.49 -4.02 -1.19
CA GLU A 29 15.10 -4.91 -0.20
C GLU A 29 15.30 -6.34 -0.69
N PHE A 30 14.67 -6.69 -1.82
CA PHE A 30 14.71 -8.05 -2.41
C PHE A 30 15.42 -8.10 -3.78
N GLU A 31 15.97 -6.98 -4.26
CA GLU A 31 16.56 -6.90 -5.61
C GLU A 31 17.72 -7.89 -5.85
N ASP A 32 18.43 -8.29 -4.79
CA ASP A 32 19.53 -9.26 -4.88
C ASP A 32 19.05 -10.72 -4.99
N VAL A 33 17.77 -11.00 -4.70
CA VAL A 33 17.24 -12.38 -4.63
C VAL A 33 16.03 -12.62 -5.53
N VAL A 34 15.40 -11.57 -6.00
CA VAL A 34 14.20 -11.63 -6.87
C VAL A 34 14.36 -10.69 -8.04
N ASP A 35 14.13 -11.19 -9.26
CA ASP A 35 13.98 -10.32 -10.41
C ASP A 35 12.66 -9.53 -10.32
N LEU A 36 12.75 -8.31 -9.82
CA LEU A 36 11.60 -7.42 -9.63
C LEU A 36 10.90 -7.09 -10.95
N THR A 37 11.63 -7.15 -12.07
CA THR A 37 11.06 -6.86 -13.40
C THR A 37 10.20 -7.99 -13.94
N ALA A 38 10.32 -9.20 -13.37
CA ALA A 38 9.45 -10.33 -13.72
C ALA A 38 8.04 -10.26 -13.08
N ILE A 39 7.85 -9.40 -12.07
CA ILE A 39 6.60 -9.24 -11.32
C ILE A 39 5.73 -8.19 -12.01
N GLY A 40 4.42 -8.44 -12.14
CA GLY A 40 3.47 -7.52 -12.77
C GLY A 40 3.17 -6.28 -11.94
N GLY A 41 3.22 -6.38 -10.60
CA GLY A 41 3.05 -5.25 -9.70
C GLY A 41 3.60 -5.50 -8.29
N ILE A 42 4.15 -4.46 -7.69
CA ILE A 42 4.64 -4.50 -6.30
C ILE A 42 3.80 -3.55 -5.46
N ILE A 43 3.05 -4.12 -4.50
CA ILE A 43 2.34 -3.32 -3.51
C ILE A 43 3.32 -3.02 -2.37
N VAL A 44 3.77 -1.78 -2.31
CA VAL A 44 4.80 -1.36 -1.36
C VAL A 44 4.24 -1.18 0.05
N LYS A 45 5.15 -1.03 1.00
CA LYS A 45 4.85 -0.84 2.42
C LYS A 45 3.79 0.22 2.67
N GLY A 46 2.88 -0.05 3.61
CA GLY A 46 1.85 0.88 4.04
C GLY A 46 2.42 2.24 4.44
N THR A 47 1.88 3.29 3.82
CA THR A 47 2.30 4.68 3.97
C THR A 47 1.14 5.50 4.54
N THR A 48 1.44 6.33 5.54
CA THR A 48 0.49 7.26 6.18
C THR A 48 0.89 8.69 5.91
N PHE A 49 -0.03 9.65 6.07
CA PHE A 49 0.31 11.07 5.88
C PHE A 49 1.43 11.50 6.83
N GLN A 50 1.29 11.24 8.13
CA GLN A 50 2.33 11.44 9.13
C GLN A 50 3.12 10.15 9.42
N PRO A 51 4.38 10.24 9.89
CA PRO A 51 5.12 9.07 10.37
C PRO A 51 4.39 8.33 11.48
N ARG A 52 4.51 6.99 11.52
CA ARG A 52 4.00 6.15 12.62
C ARG A 52 5.12 5.27 13.17
N GLN A 53 5.27 5.27 14.49
CA GLN A 53 6.25 4.41 15.18
C GLN A 53 5.80 2.94 15.22
N GLY A 54 4.50 2.69 15.01
CA GLY A 54 3.92 1.36 15.25
C GLY A 54 3.66 1.09 16.73
N ASN A 55 3.30 -0.15 17.04
CA ASN A 55 3.04 -0.59 18.40
C ASN A 55 4.34 -0.88 19.16
N ASP A 56 4.28 -0.89 20.50
CA ASP A 56 5.39 -1.24 21.37
C ASP A 56 5.79 -2.72 21.22
N TYR A 57 7.01 -3.04 21.64
CA TYR A 57 7.52 -4.41 21.68
C TYR A 57 7.03 -5.14 22.96
N PRO A 58 6.82 -6.50 22.90
CA PRO A 58 7.00 -7.40 21.73
C PRO A 58 5.82 -7.31 20.75
N ARG A 59 6.08 -7.27 19.47
CA ARG A 59 5.08 -7.13 18.43
C ARG A 59 5.12 -8.17 17.30
N MET A 60 5.97 -9.17 17.48
CA MET A 60 6.05 -10.37 16.64
C MET A 60 6.29 -11.58 17.51
N ALA A 61 5.66 -12.70 17.19
CA ALA A 61 5.83 -13.99 17.87
C ALA A 61 5.72 -15.14 16.87
N GLU A 62 6.68 -16.06 16.92
CA GLU A 62 6.64 -17.29 16.13
C GLU A 62 5.60 -18.26 16.67
N THR A 63 5.01 -19.04 15.78
CA THR A 63 4.13 -20.17 16.09
C THR A 63 4.62 -21.41 15.36
N PRO A 64 4.17 -22.63 15.70
CA PRO A 64 4.63 -23.87 15.02
C PRO A 64 4.42 -23.85 13.49
N SER A 65 3.49 -23.07 12.98
CA SER A 65 3.13 -23.04 11.54
C SER A 65 3.13 -21.66 10.94
N GLY A 66 3.72 -20.65 11.59
CA GLY A 66 3.72 -19.29 11.07
C GLY A 66 4.17 -18.24 12.08
N MET A 67 3.63 -17.03 11.93
CA MET A 67 4.02 -15.89 12.77
C MET A 67 2.79 -15.01 13.07
N LEU A 68 2.64 -14.62 14.31
CA LEU A 68 1.71 -13.56 14.73
C LEU A 68 2.42 -12.21 14.72
N ASN A 69 1.72 -11.16 14.32
CA ASN A 69 2.27 -9.80 14.42
C ASN A 69 1.21 -8.78 14.80
N CYS A 70 1.67 -7.71 15.44
CA CYS A 70 0.90 -6.49 15.70
C CYS A 70 1.78 -5.26 15.46
N VAL A 71 2.44 -5.17 14.33
CA VAL A 71 3.42 -4.10 14.03
C VAL A 71 2.82 -2.69 14.07
N GLY A 72 1.55 -2.50 13.73
CA GLY A 72 0.88 -1.20 13.86
C GLY A 72 1.24 -0.17 12.78
N LEU A 73 1.44 -0.61 11.54
CA LEU A 73 1.71 0.26 10.38
C LEU A 73 2.94 1.17 10.54
N GLN A 74 4.01 0.69 11.17
CA GLN A 74 5.26 1.45 11.29
C GLN A 74 5.75 1.92 9.92
N ASN A 75 5.85 3.25 9.73
CA ASN A 75 6.38 3.84 8.51
C ASN A 75 6.86 5.28 8.77
N LYS A 76 7.62 5.85 7.84
CA LYS A 76 8.22 7.18 7.97
C LYS A 76 7.36 8.30 7.34
N GLY A 77 6.13 8.01 6.95
CA GLY A 77 5.20 8.98 6.36
C GLY A 77 5.38 9.20 4.86
N VAL A 78 4.40 9.87 4.25
CA VAL A 78 4.34 10.08 2.79
C VAL A 78 5.46 11.00 2.28
N GLN A 79 5.89 11.99 3.05
CA GLN A 79 6.99 12.86 2.66
C GLN A 79 8.28 12.06 2.45
N TYR A 80 8.64 11.22 3.42
CA TYR A 80 9.80 10.33 3.28
C TYR A 80 9.66 9.37 2.08
N PHE A 81 8.45 8.86 1.84
CA PHE A 81 8.20 8.04 0.66
C PHE A 81 8.50 8.81 -0.63
N CYS A 82 7.96 10.01 -0.79
CA CYS A 82 8.14 10.83 -1.99
C CYS A 82 9.61 11.24 -2.21
N GLU A 83 10.31 11.65 -1.16
CA GLU A 83 11.66 12.20 -1.24
C GLU A 83 12.77 11.14 -1.27
N THR A 84 12.56 10.01 -0.59
CA THR A 84 13.62 9.02 -0.37
C THR A 84 13.38 7.69 -1.09
N ILE A 85 12.15 7.20 -1.10
CA ILE A 85 11.82 5.87 -1.64
C ILE A 85 11.46 5.97 -3.12
N TYR A 86 10.52 6.84 -3.49
CA TYR A 86 10.04 6.98 -4.87
C TYR A 86 11.17 7.16 -5.90
N PRO A 87 12.20 8.01 -5.68
CA PRO A 87 13.29 8.16 -6.66
C PRO A 87 14.07 6.86 -6.95
N LYS A 88 14.02 5.90 -6.03
CA LYS A 88 14.69 4.60 -6.17
C LYS A 88 13.81 3.61 -6.93
N ILE A 89 12.55 3.48 -6.51
CA ILE A 89 11.63 2.47 -7.05
C ILE A 89 11.06 2.83 -8.43
N ARG A 90 10.94 4.10 -8.78
CA ARG A 90 10.42 4.56 -10.08
C ARG A 90 11.20 4.04 -11.30
N LYS A 91 12.44 3.60 -11.10
CA LYS A 91 13.32 3.08 -12.16
C LYS A 91 13.13 1.58 -12.44
N ILE A 92 12.40 0.89 -11.59
CA ILE A 92 12.17 -0.56 -11.72
C ILE A 92 11.04 -0.77 -12.73
N ASP A 93 11.30 -1.59 -13.75
CA ASP A 93 10.29 -1.91 -14.78
C ASP A 93 9.20 -2.86 -14.25
N THR A 94 8.37 -2.34 -13.35
CA THR A 94 7.16 -2.99 -12.84
C THR A 94 6.19 -1.94 -12.30
N GLN A 95 4.91 -2.30 -12.11
CA GLN A 95 3.95 -1.37 -11.52
C GLN A 95 4.16 -1.25 -10.02
N MET A 96 4.49 -0.04 -9.55
CA MET A 96 4.56 0.26 -8.12
C MET A 96 3.21 0.79 -7.64
N ILE A 97 2.59 0.08 -6.69
CA ILE A 97 1.28 0.41 -6.12
C ILE A 97 1.50 0.80 -4.67
N VAL A 98 1.13 2.00 -4.29
CA VAL A 98 1.36 2.48 -2.91
C VAL A 98 0.19 2.07 -2.01
N ASN A 99 0.47 1.29 -0.97
CA ASN A 99 -0.52 1.01 0.06
C ASN A 99 -0.68 2.23 0.97
N VAL A 100 -1.89 2.80 1.02
CA VAL A 100 -2.23 4.02 1.76
C VAL A 100 -3.09 3.69 2.97
N SER A 101 -2.71 4.21 4.13
CA SER A 101 -3.45 4.09 5.39
C SER A 101 -3.59 5.46 6.06
N GLY A 102 -4.58 5.60 6.92
CA GLY A 102 -4.83 6.81 7.69
C GLY A 102 -5.66 6.54 8.94
N SER A 103 -5.79 7.52 9.80
CA SER A 103 -6.64 7.48 11.01
C SER A 103 -7.99 8.19 10.79
N SER A 104 -8.13 8.97 9.73
CA SER A 104 -9.37 9.63 9.32
C SER A 104 -9.47 9.64 7.79
N PRO A 105 -10.67 9.83 7.19
CA PRO A 105 -10.81 9.99 5.75
C PRO A 105 -9.93 11.11 5.17
N GLU A 106 -9.72 12.18 5.93
CA GLU A 106 -8.87 13.31 5.58
C GLU A 106 -7.39 12.90 5.52
N ASP A 107 -6.90 12.07 6.45
CA ASP A 107 -5.52 11.57 6.44
C ASP A 107 -5.25 10.70 5.21
N TYR A 108 -6.22 9.82 4.87
CA TYR A 108 -6.12 9.02 3.63
C TYR A 108 -6.06 9.93 2.40
N ALA A 109 -6.94 10.93 2.32
CA ALA A 109 -7.01 11.84 1.18
C ALA A 109 -5.72 12.65 1.02
N ARG A 110 -5.18 13.23 2.11
CA ARG A 110 -3.92 13.99 2.10
C ARG A 110 -2.72 13.13 1.69
N CYS A 111 -2.67 11.89 2.17
CA CYS A 111 -1.63 10.94 1.76
C CYS A 111 -1.73 10.63 0.27
N ALA A 112 -2.94 10.35 -0.22
CA ALA A 112 -3.20 10.04 -1.61
C ALA A 112 -2.90 11.21 -2.56
N GLU A 113 -3.20 12.44 -2.15
CA GLU A 113 -2.90 13.67 -2.90
C GLU A 113 -1.39 13.84 -3.13
N CYS A 114 -0.57 13.61 -2.10
CA CYS A 114 0.89 13.63 -2.27
C CYS A 114 1.38 12.58 -3.28
N ILE A 115 0.73 11.41 -3.31
CA ILE A 115 1.10 10.32 -4.22
C ILE A 115 0.56 10.57 -5.64
N ASP A 116 -0.57 11.26 -5.79
CA ASP A 116 -1.15 11.59 -7.11
C ASP A 116 -0.19 12.45 -7.95
N ALA A 117 0.60 13.29 -7.29
CA ALA A 117 1.62 14.12 -7.93
C ALA A 117 2.82 13.35 -8.49
N LEU A 118 2.97 12.05 -8.16
CA LEU A 118 4.10 11.21 -8.61
C LEU A 118 3.77 10.58 -9.98
N GLU A 119 4.52 10.94 -11.01
CA GLU A 119 4.24 10.55 -12.41
C GLU A 119 4.20 9.03 -12.62
N ASP A 120 5.17 8.30 -12.04
CA ASP A 120 5.34 6.85 -12.28
C ASP A 120 4.52 5.97 -11.31
N ILE A 121 3.72 6.57 -10.43
CA ILE A 121 2.77 5.83 -9.59
C ILE A 121 1.38 5.93 -10.22
N HIS A 122 0.89 4.81 -10.75
CA HIS A 122 -0.37 4.75 -11.49
C HIS A 122 -1.55 4.17 -10.69
N ALA A 123 -1.27 3.64 -9.50
CA ALA A 123 -2.28 3.08 -8.62
C ALA A 123 -1.92 3.23 -7.14
N ILE A 124 -2.95 3.31 -6.29
CA ILE A 124 -2.84 3.13 -4.84
C ILE A 124 -3.77 2.02 -4.37
N GLU A 125 -3.38 1.36 -3.27
CA GLU A 125 -4.21 0.41 -2.53
C GLU A 125 -4.64 1.04 -1.20
N LEU A 126 -5.93 1.30 -1.03
CA LEU A 126 -6.48 1.76 0.26
C LEU A 126 -6.52 0.61 1.26
N ASN A 127 -5.83 0.76 2.37
CA ASN A 127 -5.82 -0.21 3.45
C ASN A 127 -6.83 0.18 4.54
N ILE A 128 -8.07 -0.27 4.38
CA ILE A 128 -9.14 -0.13 5.37
C ILE A 128 -9.40 -1.42 6.16
N SER A 129 -8.47 -2.38 6.08
CA SER A 129 -8.59 -3.73 6.66
C SER A 129 -7.62 -4.01 7.81
N CYS A 130 -6.74 -3.06 8.20
CA CYS A 130 -5.69 -3.33 9.17
C CYS A 130 -6.25 -3.46 10.61
N PRO A 131 -6.13 -4.64 11.28
CA PRO A 131 -6.59 -4.83 12.65
C PRO A 131 -5.62 -4.26 13.69
N ASN A 132 -4.37 -3.94 13.31
CA ASN A 132 -3.28 -3.57 14.20
C ASN A 132 -3.20 -2.06 14.49
N VAL A 133 -4.30 -1.34 14.35
CA VAL A 133 -4.41 0.10 14.66
C VAL A 133 -5.69 0.36 15.44
N HIS A 134 -5.60 1.11 16.52
CA HIS A 134 -6.75 1.46 17.37
C HIS A 134 -7.70 2.43 16.64
N ASP A 135 -7.13 3.40 15.89
CA ASP A 135 -7.87 4.38 15.12
C ASP A 135 -7.55 4.23 13.64
N GLY A 136 -8.59 4.08 12.80
CA GLY A 136 -8.43 3.88 11.36
C GLY A 136 -8.45 2.40 10.95
N GLY A 137 -7.98 2.10 9.75
CA GLY A 137 -7.86 0.73 9.25
C GLY A 137 -9.19 -0.05 9.28
N MET A 138 -9.24 -1.11 10.06
CA MET A 138 -10.42 -2.01 10.13
C MET A 138 -11.70 -1.30 10.59
N ALA A 139 -11.61 -0.22 11.38
CA ALA A 139 -12.79 0.55 11.80
C ALA A 139 -13.58 1.11 10.61
N PHE A 140 -12.91 1.45 9.51
CA PHE A 140 -13.57 1.89 8.27
C PHE A 140 -14.02 0.72 7.39
N GLY A 141 -13.36 -0.41 7.44
CA GLY A 141 -13.63 -1.56 6.57
C GLY A 141 -14.79 -2.46 7.03
N VAL A 142 -15.30 -2.29 8.26
CA VAL A 142 -16.36 -3.15 8.81
C VAL A 142 -17.79 -2.68 8.51
N THR A 143 -17.94 -1.47 7.99
CA THR A 143 -19.25 -0.94 7.59
C THR A 143 -19.21 -0.33 6.19
N THR A 144 -20.33 -0.36 5.50
CA THR A 144 -20.48 0.27 4.17
C THR A 144 -20.26 1.78 4.25
N GLU A 145 -20.75 2.42 5.31
CA GLU A 145 -20.63 3.86 5.55
C GLU A 145 -19.17 4.26 5.76
N GLY A 146 -18.45 3.50 6.61
CA GLY A 146 -17.03 3.72 6.87
C GLY A 146 -16.18 3.58 5.59
N ALA A 147 -16.35 2.47 4.88
CA ALA A 147 -15.64 2.23 3.62
C ALA A 147 -15.95 3.33 2.59
N SER A 148 -17.25 3.67 2.43
CA SER A 148 -17.67 4.72 1.48
C SER A 148 -17.12 6.09 1.84
N SER A 149 -17.00 6.44 3.13
CA SER A 149 -16.47 7.73 3.57
C SER A 149 -15.02 7.91 3.14
N VAL A 150 -14.17 6.90 3.39
CA VAL A 150 -12.75 6.92 2.99
C VAL A 150 -12.60 6.93 1.48
N VAL A 151 -13.29 6.02 0.77
CA VAL A 151 -13.21 5.92 -0.70
C VAL A 151 -13.62 7.22 -1.37
N ARG A 152 -14.70 7.87 -0.91
CA ARG A 152 -15.15 9.16 -1.47
C ARG A 152 -14.16 10.29 -1.20
N ALA A 153 -13.57 10.35 0.00
CA ALA A 153 -12.57 11.35 0.34
C ALA A 153 -11.33 11.20 -0.55
N VAL A 154 -10.81 9.97 -0.66
CA VAL A 154 -9.63 9.69 -1.48
C VAL A 154 -9.90 9.89 -2.96
N ARG A 155 -11.05 9.47 -3.48
CA ARG A 155 -11.38 9.64 -4.90
C ARG A 155 -11.41 11.11 -5.35
N LYS A 156 -11.71 12.04 -4.45
CA LYS A 156 -11.64 13.49 -4.73
C LYS A 156 -10.21 14.00 -4.85
N ALA A 157 -9.26 13.37 -4.14
CA ALA A 157 -7.86 13.78 -4.05
C ALA A 157 -6.92 12.99 -4.98
N TYR A 158 -7.38 11.85 -5.53
CA TYR A 158 -6.57 10.93 -6.33
C TYR A 158 -7.27 10.56 -7.63
N GLY A 159 -6.67 10.92 -8.77
CA GLY A 159 -7.27 10.77 -10.11
C GLY A 159 -7.03 9.42 -10.77
N LYS A 160 -6.02 8.65 -10.32
CA LYS A 160 -5.56 7.41 -10.97
C LYS A 160 -6.27 6.16 -10.46
N THR A 161 -5.74 4.96 -10.72
CA THR A 161 -6.36 3.69 -10.30
C THR A 161 -6.37 3.55 -8.77
N LEU A 162 -7.57 3.30 -8.23
CA LEU A 162 -7.83 3.14 -6.80
C LEU A 162 -8.29 1.71 -6.52
N ILE A 163 -7.49 0.97 -5.77
CA ILE A 163 -7.79 -0.38 -5.29
C ILE A 163 -8.21 -0.27 -3.81
N VAL A 164 -9.20 -1.01 -3.38
CA VAL A 164 -9.63 -1.04 -1.98
C VAL A 164 -9.39 -2.43 -1.41
N LYS A 165 -8.50 -2.54 -0.41
CA LYS A 165 -8.25 -3.80 0.27
C LYS A 165 -9.16 -3.94 1.48
N LEU A 166 -10.07 -4.92 1.40
CA LEU A 166 -11.02 -5.29 2.44
C LEU A 166 -10.49 -6.45 3.29
N SER A 167 -11.06 -6.62 4.48
CA SER A 167 -10.88 -7.84 5.28
C SER A 167 -11.69 -8.99 4.69
N PRO A 168 -11.24 -10.25 4.85
CA PRO A 168 -11.99 -11.43 4.46
C PRO A 168 -13.24 -11.63 5.33
#